data_c96df85cab1aa806e30356f737bdcd1b
#
_entry.id   c96df85cab1aa806e30356f737bdcd1b
#
_cell.length_a   1.000
_cell.length_b   1.000
_cell.length_c   1.000
_cell.angle_alpha   90.00
_cell.angle_beta   90.00
_cell.angle_gamma   90.00
#
_symmetry.space_group_name_H-M   'P 1'
#
loop_
_entity.id
_entity.type
_entity.pdbx_description
1 polymer ?
#
loop_
_entity_poly.entity_id
_entity_poly.type
_entity_poly.pdbx_seq_one_letter_code
_entity_poly.pdbx_strand_id
1 'polypeptide(L)'
;LYPFGLPKAENYFKPPGQRKLQQDEIGQFNYVYNTYEIMNITGDEFFGWDISEQLRWRYGIAFSSYAMPSIAMISEQHAERAKHAMYLMIKKMTSVKVWGDWIEYGMGDDPISDGNVMYKGHLNLMYGLYQLMTGDEEFSREYTWLTNRIIGEMRRHHVEGEHEGADCEPGRYFAQCNSISLLSLLVYDKLYGTTYGDVEARWTIDFINSRMTDEKYGLYLKMYSTKHEFCNPLLSGYTNAWTMTFLRPY
;
A
#
# COMPACT_ATOMS: atom_id res chain seq x y z
N LEU A 1 20.73 -6.37 26.05
CA LEU A 1 19.80 -6.30 27.19
C LEU A 1 18.44 -5.84 26.71
N TYR A 2 17.51 -6.77 26.50
CA TYR A 2 16.09 -6.52 26.28
C TYR A 2 15.39 -6.81 27.62
N PRO A 3 15.10 -5.81 28.43
CA PRO A 3 14.72 -6.08 29.81
C PRO A 3 13.24 -6.40 30.03
N PHE A 4 12.36 -6.32 29.06
CA PHE A 4 10.93 -6.53 29.30
C PHE A 4 10.28 -7.28 28.15
N GLY A 5 9.96 -8.54 28.42
CA GLY A 5 8.90 -9.34 27.84
C GLY A 5 8.39 -8.98 26.45
N LEU A 6 9.26 -8.89 25.44
CA LEU A 6 8.76 -8.93 24.07
C LEU A 6 7.94 -10.21 23.92
N PRO A 7 6.71 -10.14 23.41
CA PRO A 7 5.90 -11.31 23.17
C PRO A 7 6.74 -12.30 22.39
N LYS A 8 6.67 -13.57 22.76
CA LYS A 8 7.47 -14.61 22.11
C LYS A 8 7.19 -14.56 20.62
N ALA A 9 8.17 -14.16 19.83
CA ALA A 9 8.07 -14.00 18.37
C ALA A 9 7.47 -15.22 17.65
N GLU A 10 7.61 -16.40 18.25
CA GLU A 10 7.05 -17.65 17.78
C GLU A 10 5.55 -17.60 17.45
N ASN A 11 4.76 -16.78 18.17
CA ASN A 11 3.33 -16.68 17.88
C ASN A 11 3.03 -15.96 16.59
N TYR A 12 3.84 -14.99 16.20
CA TYR A 12 3.63 -14.18 14.99
C TYR A 12 3.92 -14.94 13.69
N PHE A 13 4.70 -16.01 13.77
CA PHE A 13 5.06 -16.85 12.62
C PHE A 13 4.18 -18.09 12.44
N LYS A 14 3.21 -18.30 13.31
CA LYS A 14 2.26 -19.42 13.16
C LYS A 14 1.26 -19.13 12.05
N PRO A 15 0.82 -20.15 11.30
CA PRO A 15 -0.31 -20.01 10.38
C PRO A 15 -1.55 -19.44 11.08
N PRO A 16 -2.41 -18.71 10.38
CA PRO A 16 -3.59 -18.08 10.99
C PRO A 16 -4.44 -19.01 11.84
N GLY A 17 -4.72 -20.24 11.40
CA GLY A 17 -5.50 -21.23 12.14
C GLY A 17 -4.83 -21.77 13.42
N GLN A 18 -3.55 -21.49 13.63
CA GLN A 18 -2.78 -21.89 14.82
C GLN A 18 -2.39 -20.70 15.71
N ARG A 19 -2.75 -19.48 15.29
CA ARG A 19 -2.43 -18.24 15.95
C ARG A 19 -3.66 -17.70 16.69
N LYS A 20 -3.41 -17.01 17.81
CA LYS A 20 -4.43 -16.20 18.50
C LYS A 20 -3.90 -14.78 18.63
N LEU A 21 -4.79 -13.81 18.52
CA LEU A 21 -4.45 -12.42 18.80
C LEU A 21 -3.97 -12.29 20.24
N GLN A 22 -2.88 -11.55 20.42
CA GLN A 22 -2.35 -11.20 21.73
C GLN A 22 -3.09 -9.98 22.29
N GLN A 23 -2.98 -9.73 23.59
CA GLN A 23 -3.69 -8.64 24.23
C GLN A 23 -3.28 -7.25 23.70
N ASP A 24 -2.02 -7.09 23.33
CA ASP A 24 -1.50 -5.86 22.70
C ASP A 24 -2.04 -5.66 21.28
N GLU A 25 -2.13 -6.73 20.49
CA GLU A 25 -2.74 -6.70 19.14
C GLU A 25 -4.23 -6.33 19.22
N ILE A 26 -4.95 -6.91 20.18
CA ILE A 26 -6.36 -6.56 20.43
C ILE A 26 -6.49 -5.11 20.86
N GLY A 27 -5.59 -4.62 21.72
CA GLY A 27 -5.55 -3.24 22.15
C GLY A 27 -5.33 -2.27 21.00
N GLN A 28 -4.35 -2.55 20.14
CA GLN A 28 -4.07 -1.76 18.92
C GLN A 28 -5.25 -1.79 17.94
N PHE A 29 -5.81 -2.96 17.70
CA PHE A 29 -6.99 -3.10 16.84
C PHE A 29 -8.18 -2.30 17.37
N ASN A 30 -8.47 -2.39 18.67
CA ASN A 30 -9.56 -1.64 19.28
C ASN A 30 -9.34 -0.13 19.18
N TYR A 31 -8.11 0.35 19.38
CA TYR A 31 -7.76 1.76 19.20
C TYR A 31 -8.05 2.22 17.77
N VAL A 32 -7.54 1.49 16.77
CA VAL A 32 -7.74 1.82 15.35
C VAL A 32 -9.23 1.77 14.99
N TYR A 33 -9.93 0.68 15.34
CA TYR A 33 -11.36 0.54 15.08
C TYR A 33 -12.17 1.70 15.66
N ASN A 34 -11.99 1.98 16.94
CA ASN A 34 -12.75 3.05 17.61
C ASN A 34 -12.45 4.43 17.02
N THR A 35 -11.20 4.68 16.60
CA THR A 35 -10.83 5.93 15.95
C THR A 35 -11.62 6.15 14.66
N TYR A 36 -11.72 5.13 13.79
CA TYR A 36 -12.48 5.26 12.55
C TYR A 36 -13.99 5.24 12.77
N GLU A 37 -14.49 4.54 13.80
CA GLU A 37 -15.92 4.50 14.12
C GLU A 37 -16.48 5.88 14.51
N ILE A 38 -15.70 6.68 15.24
CA ILE A 38 -16.13 8.02 15.70
C ILE A 38 -15.74 9.15 14.75
N MET A 39 -14.84 8.89 13.80
CA MET A 39 -14.34 9.87 12.86
C MET A 39 -15.40 10.27 11.84
N ASN A 40 -15.50 11.57 11.51
CA ASN A 40 -16.23 11.98 10.33
C ASN A 40 -15.48 11.51 9.07
N ILE A 41 -15.98 10.44 8.46
CA ILE A 41 -15.32 9.74 7.35
C ILE A 41 -15.18 10.64 6.12
N THR A 42 -16.12 11.54 5.88
CA THR A 42 -16.10 12.45 4.72
C THR A 42 -15.50 13.82 5.02
N GLY A 43 -15.26 14.12 6.30
CA GLY A 43 -14.74 15.42 6.74
C GLY A 43 -13.23 15.44 6.91
N ASP A 44 -12.76 16.56 7.45
CA ASP A 44 -11.34 16.85 7.67
C ASP A 44 -10.77 16.28 8.99
N GLU A 45 -11.57 15.49 9.71
CA GLU A 45 -11.21 14.98 11.01
C GLU A 45 -10.26 13.78 10.91
N PHE A 46 -9.15 13.84 11.68
CA PHE A 46 -8.14 12.80 11.79
C PHE A 46 -7.77 12.57 13.27
N PHE A 47 -8.78 12.25 14.08
CA PHE A 47 -8.61 12.07 15.52
C PHE A 47 -7.48 11.10 15.89
N GLY A 48 -6.61 11.53 16.79
CA GLY A 48 -5.47 10.74 17.25
C GLY A 48 -4.32 10.60 16.26
N TRP A 49 -4.41 11.27 15.11
CA TRP A 49 -3.40 11.27 14.07
C TRP A 49 -2.83 12.68 13.92
N ASP A 50 -2.22 13.19 14.98
CA ASP A 50 -1.47 14.45 14.95
C ASP A 50 -0.23 14.34 14.07
N ILE A 51 -0.47 14.20 12.77
CA ILE A 51 0.56 14.19 11.77
C ILE A 51 0.60 15.59 11.18
N SER A 52 1.65 16.31 11.52
CA SER A 52 1.88 17.68 11.05
C SER A 52 2.06 17.82 9.53
N GLU A 53 2.24 16.69 8.82
CA GLU A 53 2.43 16.64 7.39
C GLU A 53 1.29 15.88 6.72
N GLN A 54 0.48 16.58 5.96
CA GLN A 54 -0.74 16.09 5.32
C GLN A 54 -0.51 14.86 4.43
N LEU A 55 0.58 14.80 3.68
CA LEU A 55 0.94 13.66 2.82
C LEU A 55 1.03 12.31 3.57
N ARG A 56 1.08 12.32 4.89
CA ARG A 56 1.22 11.10 5.70
C ARG A 56 -0.10 10.43 6.07
N TRP A 57 -1.22 11.13 5.97
CA TRP A 57 -2.52 10.54 6.33
C TRP A 57 -2.84 9.28 5.52
N ARG A 58 -2.55 9.29 4.22
CA ARG A 58 -2.71 8.11 3.36
C ARG A 58 -1.94 6.90 3.86
N TYR A 59 -0.72 7.09 4.37
CA TYR A 59 0.09 6.00 4.89
C TYR A 59 -0.50 5.40 6.17
N GLY A 60 -0.89 6.24 7.12
CA GLY A 60 -1.52 5.79 8.34
C GLY A 60 -2.78 4.98 8.08
N ILE A 61 -3.65 5.48 7.18
CA ILE A 61 -4.87 4.78 6.77
C ILE A 61 -4.53 3.45 6.10
N ALA A 62 -3.67 3.46 5.09
CA ALA A 62 -3.35 2.28 4.31
C ALA A 62 -2.67 1.19 5.14
N PHE A 63 -1.62 1.53 5.91
CA PHE A 63 -0.91 0.55 6.73
C PHE A 63 -1.78 -0.03 7.85
N SER A 64 -2.66 0.77 8.44
CA SER A 64 -3.65 0.26 9.40
C SER A 64 -4.61 -0.74 8.74
N SER A 65 -5.03 -0.46 7.50
CA SER A 65 -5.95 -1.31 6.76
C SER A 65 -5.36 -2.69 6.42
N TYR A 66 -4.05 -2.77 6.18
CA TYR A 66 -3.38 -4.04 5.82
C TYR A 66 -3.37 -5.09 6.95
N ALA A 67 -3.58 -4.66 8.19
CA ALA A 67 -3.73 -5.58 9.30
C ALA A 67 -5.12 -6.24 9.35
N MET A 68 -6.15 -5.64 8.76
CA MET A 68 -7.53 -6.08 8.90
C MET A 68 -7.79 -7.50 8.37
N PRO A 69 -7.30 -7.90 7.18
CA PRO A 69 -7.45 -9.28 6.71
C PRO A 69 -6.85 -10.30 7.67
N SER A 70 -5.67 -10.02 8.23
CA SER A 70 -5.02 -10.91 9.19
C SER A 70 -5.82 -11.04 10.49
N ILE A 71 -6.37 -9.94 11.00
CA ILE A 71 -7.22 -9.95 12.20
C ILE A 71 -8.47 -10.80 11.95
N ALA A 72 -9.14 -10.61 10.81
CA ALA A 72 -10.33 -11.38 10.45
C ALA A 72 -10.05 -12.90 10.31
N MET A 73 -8.89 -13.25 9.74
CA MET A 73 -8.48 -14.66 9.58
C MET A 73 -8.08 -15.33 10.90
N ILE A 74 -7.51 -14.57 11.84
CA ILE A 74 -6.99 -15.10 13.12
C ILE A 74 -8.10 -15.20 14.16
N SER A 75 -9.09 -14.29 14.11
CA SER A 75 -10.10 -14.17 15.16
C SER A 75 -11.49 -13.94 14.58
N GLU A 76 -12.30 -15.01 14.56
CA GLU A 76 -13.71 -14.94 14.16
C GLU A 76 -14.49 -13.89 14.96
N GLN A 77 -14.19 -13.77 16.27
CA GLN A 77 -14.81 -12.77 17.15
C GLN A 77 -14.60 -11.32 16.66
N HIS A 78 -13.48 -11.03 15.99
CA HIS A 78 -13.13 -9.69 15.53
C HIS A 78 -13.35 -9.50 14.02
N ALA A 79 -13.75 -10.55 13.30
CA ALA A 79 -13.82 -10.54 11.84
C ALA A 79 -14.74 -9.45 11.30
N GLU A 80 -15.97 -9.34 11.81
CA GLU A 80 -16.93 -8.34 11.34
C GLU A 80 -16.48 -6.90 11.64
N ARG A 81 -15.87 -6.69 12.81
CA ARG A 81 -15.30 -5.37 13.13
C ARG A 81 -14.10 -5.02 12.25
N ALA A 82 -13.26 -6.00 11.89
CA ALA A 82 -12.14 -5.79 10.98
C ALA A 82 -12.62 -5.45 9.56
N LYS A 83 -13.65 -6.12 9.07
CA LYS A 83 -14.30 -5.79 7.78
C LYS A 83 -14.85 -4.37 7.78
N HIS A 84 -15.60 -4.01 8.82
CA HIS A 84 -16.16 -2.67 8.96
C HIS A 84 -15.08 -1.60 9.07
N ALA A 85 -14.02 -1.83 9.86
CA ALA A 85 -12.87 -0.92 9.94
C ALA A 85 -12.23 -0.70 8.56
N MET A 86 -12.01 -1.78 7.80
CA MET A 86 -11.46 -1.68 6.44
C MET A 86 -12.34 -0.84 5.52
N TYR A 87 -13.65 -1.05 5.56
CA TYR A 87 -14.63 -0.23 4.84
C TYR A 87 -14.50 1.26 5.17
N LEU A 88 -14.50 1.61 6.47
CA LEU A 88 -14.35 2.99 6.93
C LEU A 88 -13.03 3.60 6.48
N MET A 89 -11.93 2.84 6.52
CA MET A 89 -10.62 3.27 6.05
C MET A 89 -10.61 3.57 4.55
N ILE A 90 -11.26 2.74 3.73
CA ILE A 90 -11.41 2.99 2.29
C ILE A 90 -12.21 4.28 2.05
N LYS A 91 -13.33 4.46 2.72
CA LYS A 91 -14.13 5.68 2.62
C LYS A 91 -13.32 6.92 3.03
N LYS A 92 -12.51 6.81 4.09
CA LYS A 92 -11.62 7.91 4.52
C LYS A 92 -10.51 8.16 3.51
N MET A 93 -9.88 7.13 2.97
CA MET A 93 -8.83 7.22 1.96
C MET A 93 -9.31 7.94 0.70
N THR A 94 -10.58 7.77 0.33
CA THR A 94 -11.22 8.44 -0.81
C THR A 94 -11.82 9.81 -0.50
N SER A 95 -11.65 10.33 0.73
CA SER A 95 -12.10 11.68 1.07
C SER A 95 -11.23 12.76 0.41
N VAL A 96 -11.83 13.90 0.13
CA VAL A 96 -11.16 15.06 -0.47
C VAL A 96 -9.91 15.46 0.33
N LYS A 97 -9.97 15.36 1.65
CA LYS A 97 -8.86 15.72 2.53
C LYS A 97 -7.61 14.85 2.31
N VAL A 98 -7.78 13.59 1.96
CA VAL A 98 -6.65 12.67 1.72
C VAL A 98 -6.09 12.81 0.30
N TRP A 99 -6.94 12.87 -0.72
CA TRP A 99 -6.44 12.95 -2.10
C TRP A 99 -6.18 14.39 -2.56
N GLY A 100 -6.83 15.39 -1.96
CA GLY A 100 -6.72 16.80 -2.36
C GLY A 100 -5.37 17.44 -2.05
N ASP A 101 -4.60 16.88 -1.10
CA ASP A 101 -3.26 17.35 -0.77
C ASP A 101 -2.28 17.24 -1.96
N TRP A 102 -2.52 16.33 -2.91
CA TRP A 102 -1.76 16.26 -4.16
C TRP A 102 -1.79 17.59 -4.93
N ILE A 103 -2.98 18.18 -5.03
CA ILE A 103 -3.20 19.46 -5.70
C ILE A 103 -2.59 20.61 -4.88
N GLU A 104 -2.81 20.62 -3.57
CA GLU A 104 -2.26 21.62 -2.64
C GLU A 104 -0.73 21.70 -2.67
N TYR A 105 -0.06 20.57 -2.88
CA TYR A 105 1.40 20.49 -3.00
C TYR A 105 1.93 20.79 -4.42
N GLY A 106 1.06 21.14 -5.36
CA GLY A 106 1.45 21.49 -6.73
C GLY A 106 1.98 20.29 -7.52
N MET A 107 1.58 19.09 -7.17
CA MET A 107 2.00 17.85 -7.84
C MET A 107 1.18 17.57 -9.11
N GLY A 108 0.11 18.30 -9.36
CA GLY A 108 -0.79 18.18 -10.50
C GLY A 108 -2.25 18.39 -10.09
N ASP A 109 -3.11 18.53 -11.10
CA ASP A 109 -4.53 18.83 -10.89
C ASP A 109 -5.41 17.59 -10.67
N ASP A 110 -4.89 16.40 -10.98
CA ASP A 110 -5.60 15.13 -10.85
C ASP A 110 -4.76 14.12 -10.04
N PRO A 111 -5.16 13.79 -8.80
CA PRO A 111 -4.45 12.87 -7.93
C PRO A 111 -4.51 11.41 -8.40
N ILE A 112 -5.36 11.10 -9.38
CA ILE A 112 -5.51 9.77 -9.99
C ILE A 112 -4.83 9.70 -11.36
N SER A 113 -4.28 10.81 -11.83
CA SER A 113 -3.48 10.85 -13.06
C SER A 113 -2.20 10.03 -12.94
N ASP A 114 -1.47 9.95 -14.03
CA ASP A 114 -0.12 9.42 -14.03
C ASP A 114 0.77 10.18 -13.04
N GLY A 115 1.72 9.49 -12.45
CA GLY A 115 2.66 10.10 -11.52
C GLY A 115 2.24 10.12 -10.04
N ASN A 116 1.21 9.39 -9.63
CA ASN A 116 0.83 9.25 -8.23
C ASN A 116 0.60 7.78 -7.83
N VAL A 117 1.53 6.90 -8.20
CA VAL A 117 1.40 5.48 -7.85
C VAL A 117 1.41 5.25 -6.35
N MET A 118 1.99 6.18 -5.59
CA MET A 118 1.95 6.14 -4.13
C MET A 118 0.51 6.10 -3.59
N TYR A 119 -0.36 7.00 -4.05
CA TYR A 119 -1.77 7.00 -3.63
C TYR A 119 -2.56 5.87 -4.31
N LYS A 120 -2.42 5.77 -5.64
CA LYS A 120 -3.13 4.76 -6.43
C LYS A 120 -2.82 3.33 -5.98
N GLY A 121 -1.55 3.02 -5.74
CA GLY A 121 -1.13 1.69 -5.31
C GLY A 121 -1.68 1.29 -3.96
N HIS A 122 -1.63 2.21 -2.98
CA HIS A 122 -2.22 1.96 -1.66
C HIS A 122 -3.72 1.74 -1.73
N LEU A 123 -4.46 2.63 -2.38
CA LEU A 123 -5.91 2.53 -2.50
C LEU A 123 -6.32 1.26 -3.27
N ASN A 124 -5.60 0.94 -4.34
CA ASN A 124 -5.87 -0.26 -5.13
C ASN A 124 -5.67 -1.55 -4.31
N LEU A 125 -4.62 -1.61 -3.50
CA LEU A 125 -4.39 -2.73 -2.59
C LEU A 125 -5.49 -2.82 -1.52
N MET A 126 -5.96 -1.68 -1.00
CA MET A 126 -7.05 -1.66 -0.03
C MET A 126 -8.35 -2.22 -0.62
N TYR A 127 -8.72 -1.83 -1.83
CA TYR A 127 -9.89 -2.40 -2.52
C TYR A 127 -9.78 -3.92 -2.69
N GLY A 128 -8.63 -4.39 -3.18
CA GLY A 128 -8.40 -5.81 -3.38
C GLY A 128 -8.45 -6.62 -2.09
N LEU A 129 -7.81 -6.14 -1.03
CA LEU A 129 -7.84 -6.79 0.28
C LEU A 129 -9.23 -6.79 0.91
N TYR A 130 -10.02 -5.72 0.71
CA TYR A 130 -11.41 -5.67 1.16
C TYR A 130 -12.24 -6.76 0.47
N GLN A 131 -12.22 -6.81 -0.85
CA GLN A 131 -12.97 -7.81 -1.62
C GLN A 131 -12.50 -9.24 -1.31
N LEU A 132 -11.17 -9.45 -1.18
CA LEU A 132 -10.61 -10.76 -0.82
C LEU A 132 -11.08 -11.24 0.58
N MET A 133 -11.17 -10.31 1.54
CA MET A 133 -11.56 -10.61 2.92
C MET A 133 -13.07 -10.81 3.09
N THR A 134 -13.87 -10.02 2.36
CA THR A 134 -15.33 -9.96 2.56
C THR A 134 -16.12 -10.75 1.53
N GLY A 135 -15.59 -10.92 0.32
CA GLY A 135 -16.34 -11.35 -0.86
C GLY A 135 -17.32 -10.29 -1.39
N ASP A 136 -17.32 -9.08 -0.80
CA ASP A 136 -18.20 -7.99 -1.18
C ASP A 136 -17.61 -7.22 -2.38
N GLU A 137 -18.45 -6.96 -3.38
CA GLU A 137 -18.10 -6.30 -4.63
C GLU A 137 -18.45 -4.79 -4.64
N GLU A 138 -18.75 -4.19 -3.50
CA GLU A 138 -19.14 -2.77 -3.42
C GLU A 138 -18.14 -1.84 -4.13
N PHE A 139 -16.84 -2.12 -4.04
CA PHE A 139 -15.80 -1.32 -4.68
C PHE A 139 -15.23 -1.93 -5.97
N SER A 140 -15.87 -2.95 -6.54
CA SER A 140 -15.32 -3.69 -7.69
C SER A 140 -15.12 -2.82 -8.93
N ARG A 141 -16.00 -1.84 -9.16
CA ARG A 141 -15.93 -0.89 -10.26
C ARG A 141 -14.74 0.05 -10.10
N GLU A 142 -14.60 0.66 -8.94
CA GLU A 142 -13.50 1.56 -8.60
C GLU A 142 -12.17 0.81 -8.60
N TYR A 143 -12.15 -0.40 -8.09
CA TYR A 143 -10.98 -1.28 -8.08
C TYR A 143 -10.52 -1.60 -9.50
N THR A 144 -11.42 -2.05 -10.37
CA THR A 144 -11.11 -2.34 -11.77
C THR A 144 -10.65 -1.09 -12.51
N TRP A 145 -11.31 0.03 -12.31
CA TRP A 145 -10.94 1.28 -12.94
C TRP A 145 -9.53 1.74 -12.51
N LEU A 146 -9.23 1.70 -11.20
CA LEU A 146 -7.94 2.12 -10.68
C LEU A 146 -6.80 1.17 -11.11
N THR A 147 -7.06 -0.15 -11.12
CA THR A 147 -6.13 -1.15 -11.66
C THR A 147 -5.79 -0.84 -13.13
N ASN A 148 -6.79 -0.56 -13.96
CA ASN A 148 -6.58 -0.21 -15.36
C ASN A 148 -5.79 1.09 -15.54
N ARG A 149 -5.94 2.07 -14.65
CA ARG A 149 -5.11 3.30 -14.65
C ARG A 149 -3.64 2.98 -14.36
N ILE A 150 -3.36 2.16 -13.34
CA ILE A 150 -2.00 1.74 -12.99
C ILE A 150 -1.37 0.95 -14.16
N ILE A 151 -2.07 -0.04 -14.70
CA ILE A 151 -1.59 -0.86 -15.83
C ILE A 151 -1.38 -0.01 -17.09
N GLY A 152 -2.29 0.93 -17.37
CA GLY A 152 -2.17 1.84 -18.50
C GLY A 152 -0.90 2.70 -18.44
N GLU A 153 -0.55 3.21 -17.26
CA GLU A 153 0.68 3.97 -17.01
C GLU A 153 1.93 3.09 -17.19
N MET A 154 1.94 1.89 -16.59
CA MET A 154 3.05 0.94 -16.72
C MET A 154 3.30 0.54 -18.19
N ARG A 155 2.24 0.24 -18.94
CA ARG A 155 2.35 -0.12 -20.36
C ARG A 155 2.83 1.04 -21.22
N ARG A 156 2.41 2.25 -20.94
CA ARG A 156 2.88 3.44 -21.65
C ARG A 156 4.38 3.62 -21.44
N HIS A 157 4.87 3.63 -20.22
CA HIS A 157 6.30 3.78 -19.92
C HIS A 157 7.13 2.65 -20.56
N HIS A 158 6.63 1.43 -20.55
CA HIS A 158 7.29 0.30 -21.21
C HIS A 158 7.44 0.51 -22.73
N VAL A 159 6.38 0.98 -23.41
CA VAL A 159 6.39 1.22 -24.86
C VAL A 159 7.26 2.44 -25.21
N GLU A 160 7.23 3.47 -24.40
CA GLU A 160 8.02 4.70 -24.60
C GLU A 160 9.51 4.48 -24.26
N GLY A 161 9.84 3.39 -23.54
CA GLY A 161 11.20 3.03 -23.19
C GLY A 161 11.83 3.96 -22.15
N GLU A 162 11.03 4.67 -21.36
CA GLU A 162 11.49 5.61 -20.35
C GLU A 162 12.00 4.88 -19.10
N HIS A 163 11.11 4.10 -18.49
CA HIS A 163 11.38 3.24 -17.33
C HIS A 163 10.23 2.26 -17.15
N GLU A 164 10.42 1.25 -16.31
CA GLU A 164 9.40 0.23 -16.07
C GLU A 164 8.64 0.51 -14.76
N GLY A 165 7.32 0.56 -14.82
CA GLY A 165 6.45 0.81 -13.68
C GLY A 165 5.75 2.16 -13.77
N ALA A 166 5.43 2.77 -12.63
CA ALA A 166 4.70 4.02 -12.57
C ALA A 166 5.41 5.06 -11.69
N ASP A 167 5.28 6.33 -12.06
CA ASP A 167 5.86 7.43 -11.28
C ASP A 167 5.15 7.59 -9.92
N CYS A 168 5.93 7.84 -8.88
CA CYS A 168 5.42 8.10 -7.53
C CYS A 168 5.06 9.57 -7.33
N GLU A 169 5.87 10.43 -7.89
CA GLU A 169 5.72 11.88 -7.98
C GLU A 169 6.23 12.31 -9.36
N PRO A 170 5.82 13.45 -9.90
CA PRO A 170 6.28 13.89 -11.21
C PRO A 170 7.81 13.82 -11.36
N GLY A 171 8.29 13.01 -12.30
CA GLY A 171 9.71 12.79 -12.56
C GLY A 171 10.47 12.00 -11.49
N ARG A 172 9.78 11.32 -10.58
CA ARG A 172 10.38 10.54 -9.49
C ARG A 172 9.76 9.16 -9.35
N TYR A 173 10.60 8.17 -9.42
CA TYR A 173 10.25 6.77 -9.23
C TYR A 173 10.80 6.26 -7.91
N PHE A 174 9.98 5.51 -7.16
CA PHE A 174 10.37 4.90 -5.90
C PHE A 174 10.02 3.41 -5.90
N ALA A 175 10.98 2.56 -5.58
CA ALA A 175 10.78 1.11 -5.52
C ALA A 175 9.67 0.72 -4.53
N GLN A 176 9.63 1.35 -3.35
CA GLN A 176 8.60 1.06 -2.34
C GLN A 176 7.19 1.41 -2.79
N CYS A 177 6.99 2.50 -3.56
CA CYS A 177 5.67 2.86 -4.07
C CYS A 177 5.18 1.87 -5.13
N ASN A 178 6.08 1.49 -6.03
CA ASN A 178 5.78 0.49 -7.04
C ASN A 178 5.51 -0.89 -6.43
N SER A 179 6.29 -1.34 -5.45
CA SER A 179 6.10 -2.65 -4.83
C SER A 179 4.69 -2.84 -4.24
N ILE A 180 4.07 -1.79 -3.71
CA ILE A 180 2.70 -1.83 -3.19
C ILE A 180 1.70 -2.05 -4.35
N SER A 181 1.88 -1.32 -5.46
CA SER A 181 1.01 -1.49 -6.63
C SER A 181 1.17 -2.89 -7.24
N LEU A 182 2.41 -3.45 -7.27
CA LEU A 182 2.63 -4.80 -7.76
C LEU A 182 1.88 -5.84 -6.92
N LEU A 183 1.93 -5.74 -5.59
CA LEU A 183 1.14 -6.62 -4.73
C LEU A 183 -0.37 -6.46 -5.01
N SER A 184 -0.84 -5.23 -5.27
CA SER A 184 -2.26 -5.03 -5.61
C SER A 184 -2.65 -5.71 -6.91
N LEU A 185 -1.75 -5.81 -7.90
CA LEU A 185 -1.98 -6.53 -9.16
C LEU A 185 -2.07 -8.04 -8.94
N LEU A 186 -1.23 -8.62 -8.07
CA LEU A 186 -1.37 -10.04 -7.69
C LEU A 186 -2.71 -10.34 -7.02
N VAL A 187 -3.19 -9.44 -6.15
CA VAL A 187 -4.50 -9.57 -5.53
C VAL A 187 -5.61 -9.46 -6.58
N TYR A 188 -5.47 -8.55 -7.55
CA TYR A 188 -6.40 -8.40 -8.65
C TYR A 188 -6.45 -9.67 -9.52
N ASP A 189 -5.29 -10.20 -9.90
CA ASP A 189 -5.20 -11.45 -10.67
C ASP A 189 -5.88 -12.62 -9.94
N LYS A 190 -5.70 -12.69 -8.62
CA LYS A 190 -6.34 -13.73 -7.80
C LYS A 190 -7.87 -13.62 -7.80
N LEU A 191 -8.41 -12.42 -7.82
CA LEU A 191 -9.85 -12.17 -7.78
C LEU A 191 -10.51 -12.28 -9.16
N TYR A 192 -9.83 -11.84 -10.22
CA TYR A 192 -10.43 -11.68 -11.54
C TYR A 192 -9.82 -12.57 -12.64
N GLY A 193 -8.81 -13.39 -12.30
CA GLY A 193 -8.20 -14.32 -13.25
C GLY A 193 -7.36 -13.65 -14.34
N THR A 194 -6.84 -12.46 -14.09
CA THR A 194 -5.91 -11.76 -14.98
C THR A 194 -4.46 -12.22 -14.76
N THR A 195 -3.50 -11.65 -15.49
CA THR A 195 -2.08 -12.01 -15.43
C THR A 195 -1.16 -10.79 -15.29
N TYR A 196 -1.67 -9.69 -14.74
CA TYR A 196 -0.92 -8.43 -14.59
C TYR A 196 0.30 -8.58 -13.66
N GLY A 197 0.16 -9.40 -12.61
CA GLY A 197 1.24 -9.73 -11.70
C GLY A 197 2.36 -10.54 -12.35
N ASP A 198 2.05 -11.31 -13.40
CA ASP A 198 3.05 -12.11 -14.11
C ASP A 198 3.73 -11.36 -15.25
N VAL A 199 3.07 -10.38 -15.86
CA VAL A 199 3.56 -9.67 -17.06
C VAL A 199 4.06 -8.28 -16.68
N GLU A 200 3.16 -7.35 -16.40
CA GLU A 200 3.52 -5.95 -16.15
C GLU A 200 4.34 -5.78 -14.86
N ALA A 201 4.02 -6.55 -13.83
CA ALA A 201 4.81 -6.54 -12.60
C ALA A 201 6.23 -7.04 -12.83
N ARG A 202 6.45 -8.00 -13.72
CA ARG A 202 7.79 -8.50 -14.03
C ARG A 202 8.70 -7.42 -14.61
N TRP A 203 8.21 -6.61 -15.53
CA TRP A 203 8.97 -5.47 -16.07
C TRP A 203 9.47 -4.54 -14.95
N THR A 204 8.56 -4.18 -14.07
CA THR A 204 8.87 -3.31 -12.92
C THR A 204 9.87 -3.94 -11.96
N ILE A 205 9.73 -5.23 -11.65
CA ILE A 205 10.66 -5.95 -10.76
C ILE A 205 12.06 -6.02 -11.38
N ASP A 206 12.15 -6.33 -12.67
CA ASP A 206 13.41 -6.42 -13.39
C ASP A 206 14.09 -5.05 -13.45
N PHE A 207 13.34 -3.97 -13.64
CA PHE A 207 13.85 -2.60 -13.56
C PHE A 207 14.39 -2.26 -12.17
N ILE A 208 13.61 -2.53 -11.12
CA ILE A 208 14.05 -2.29 -9.72
C ILE A 208 15.33 -3.07 -9.42
N ASN A 209 15.39 -4.33 -9.79
CA ASN A 209 16.54 -5.20 -9.53
C ASN A 209 17.79 -4.78 -10.32
N SER A 210 17.63 -4.35 -11.57
CA SER A 210 18.76 -4.00 -12.45
C SER A 210 19.23 -2.56 -12.31
N ARG A 211 18.33 -1.63 -11.99
CA ARG A 211 18.64 -0.18 -11.98
C ARG A 211 18.66 0.44 -10.58
N MET A 212 17.93 -0.14 -9.64
CA MET A 212 17.71 0.44 -8.32
C MET A 212 18.26 -0.42 -7.18
N THR A 213 19.14 -1.34 -7.46
CA THR A 213 19.81 -2.16 -6.43
C THR A 213 21.28 -1.73 -6.30
N ASP A 214 21.70 -1.45 -5.07
CA ASP A 214 23.11 -1.20 -4.76
C ASP A 214 23.91 -2.51 -4.89
N GLU A 215 24.92 -2.51 -5.75
CA GLU A 215 25.69 -3.73 -6.07
C GLU A 215 26.47 -4.27 -4.85
N LYS A 216 26.89 -3.39 -3.94
CA LYS A 216 27.70 -3.78 -2.79
C LYS A 216 26.88 -4.45 -1.69
N TYR A 217 25.68 -3.95 -1.44
CA TYR A 217 24.85 -4.40 -0.30
C TYR A 217 23.65 -5.22 -0.72
N GLY A 218 23.28 -5.23 -2.01
CA GLY A 218 22.07 -5.86 -2.50
C GLY A 218 20.79 -5.21 -1.96
N LEU A 219 20.86 -3.92 -1.62
CA LEU A 219 19.75 -3.15 -1.06
C LEU A 219 19.20 -2.17 -2.10
N TYR A 220 17.90 -1.89 -1.99
CA TYR A 220 17.23 -0.96 -2.90
C TYR A 220 17.63 0.49 -2.63
N LEU A 221 17.97 1.20 -3.69
CA LEU A 221 18.26 2.63 -3.68
C LEU A 221 16.98 3.45 -3.46
N LYS A 222 17.11 4.63 -2.88
CA LYS A 222 15.98 5.41 -2.39
C LYS A 222 15.04 5.86 -3.51
N MET A 223 15.57 6.34 -4.62
CA MET A 223 14.78 7.02 -5.67
C MET A 223 15.52 6.96 -7.01
N TYR A 224 14.77 6.81 -8.08
CA TYR A 224 15.23 7.03 -9.44
C TYR A 224 14.57 8.31 -9.99
N SER A 225 15.37 9.19 -10.58
CA SER A 225 14.88 10.35 -11.32
C SER A 225 14.61 9.95 -12.75
N THR A 226 13.35 9.93 -13.16
CA THR A 226 12.97 9.57 -14.54
C THR A 226 13.40 10.64 -15.53
N LYS A 227 13.40 11.91 -15.10
CA LYS A 227 13.85 13.04 -15.92
C LYS A 227 15.35 13.03 -16.22
N HIS A 228 16.18 12.54 -15.30
CA HIS A 228 17.64 12.58 -15.40
C HIS A 228 18.28 11.20 -15.53
N GLU A 229 17.46 10.14 -15.57
CA GLU A 229 17.88 8.74 -15.66
C GLU A 229 18.96 8.36 -14.62
N PHE A 230 18.80 8.88 -13.40
CA PHE A 230 19.78 8.77 -12.34
C PHE A 230 19.19 8.20 -11.05
N CYS A 231 19.86 7.21 -10.46
CA CYS A 231 19.54 6.70 -9.13
C CYS A 231 20.20 7.53 -8.03
N ASN A 232 19.42 7.98 -7.06
CA ASN A 232 19.95 8.54 -5.83
C ASN A 232 20.58 7.39 -5.01
N PRO A 233 21.91 7.42 -4.75
CA PRO A 233 22.61 6.31 -4.11
C PRO A 233 22.34 6.17 -2.61
N LEU A 234 21.44 6.96 -2.05
CA LEU A 234 21.10 6.87 -0.63
C LEU A 234 20.34 5.58 -0.34
N LEU A 235 20.78 4.87 0.67
CA LEU A 235 20.09 3.73 1.25
C LEU A 235 19.13 4.21 2.36
N SER A 236 17.95 3.63 2.41
CA SER A 236 16.93 3.96 3.41
C SER A 236 16.33 2.69 3.99
N GLY A 237 16.31 2.57 5.31
CA GLY A 237 15.74 1.42 6.00
C GLY A 237 14.26 1.23 5.69
N TYR A 238 13.47 2.30 5.67
CA TYR A 238 12.04 2.18 5.38
C TYR A 238 11.78 1.80 3.92
N THR A 239 12.54 2.35 2.96
CA THR A 239 12.43 1.99 1.53
C THR A 239 12.63 0.49 1.36
N ASN A 240 13.71 -0.04 1.94
CA ASN A 240 14.03 -1.46 1.85
C ASN A 240 12.99 -2.33 2.55
N ALA A 241 12.57 -1.96 3.76
CA ALA A 241 11.57 -2.71 4.50
C ALA A 241 10.22 -2.80 3.75
N TRP A 242 9.76 -1.69 3.17
CA TRP A 242 8.53 -1.70 2.37
C TRP A 242 8.69 -2.52 1.10
N THR A 243 9.72 -2.24 0.31
CA THR A 243 9.96 -2.94 -0.96
C THR A 243 10.04 -4.45 -0.74
N MET A 244 10.86 -4.90 0.21
CA MET A 244 11.01 -6.33 0.52
C MET A 244 9.71 -6.96 1.01
N THR A 245 8.92 -6.24 1.82
CA THR A 245 7.65 -6.75 2.35
C THR A 245 6.64 -7.00 1.24
N PHE A 246 6.47 -6.03 0.33
CA PHE A 246 5.46 -6.10 -0.72
C PHE A 246 5.92 -6.92 -1.95
N LEU A 247 7.22 -7.07 -2.18
CA LEU A 247 7.74 -7.96 -3.23
C LEU A 247 7.89 -9.42 -2.78
N ARG A 248 7.75 -9.71 -1.49
CA ARG A 248 7.90 -11.09 -0.98
C ARG A 248 7.06 -12.15 -1.71
N PRO A 249 5.83 -11.88 -2.18
CA PRO A 249 5.03 -12.86 -2.91
C PRO A 249 5.54 -13.20 -4.32
N TYR A 250 6.44 -12.42 -4.86
CA TYR A 250 7.12 -12.65 -6.14
C TYR A 250 8.42 -13.44 -5.96
#